data_f5748d5416c329c67399aa13d9ae6075
#
_entry.id   f5748d5416c329c67399aa13d9ae6075
#
_cell.length_a   1.000
_cell.length_b   1.000
_cell.length_c   1.000
_cell.angle_alpha   90.00
_cell.angle_beta   90.00
_cell.angle_gamma   90.00
#
_symmetry.space_group_name_H-M   'P 1'
#
loop_
_entity.id
_entity.type
_entity.pdbx_description
1 polymer ?
#
loop_
_entity_poly.entity_id
_entity_poly.type
_entity_poly.pdbx_seq_one_letter_code
_entity_poly.pdbx_strand_id
1 'polypeptide(L)'
;MKLRTLVVVSVALFLASLASAQFRRVGDFSLEAHLVRPQDYDAKFHYCRAVYRANPRGDGGGWTTDYPLADIDLSIRVGELTKIRVGFDAPGQPRHLIVQLTSTELYQCPIILMQEVGRLFFTTDEAARLREYLLKGGFLWVDDFWGSYAWEVWEAEIRKVFPADEYPIVDLPSTHPLFHTMFDLQGVPQIPAVGVWVGSGQTSERGADSAQVHARAISDRSGRVMVFMTHNTDISDSWEREAEDASYFYKFSIDGYRLAMNVLIYAMTH
;
A
#
# COMPACT_ATOMS: atom_id res chain seq x y z
N MET A 1 10.43 -48.84 -29.69
CA MET A 1 10.93 -48.48 -28.36
C MET A 1 11.40 -47.03 -28.24
N LYS A 2 12.12 -46.44 -29.18
CA LYS A 2 12.67 -45.09 -29.10
C LYS A 2 11.65 -43.93 -29.09
N LEU A 3 10.50 -44.06 -29.74
CA LEU A 3 9.48 -43.00 -29.82
C LEU A 3 8.70 -42.81 -28.50
N ARG A 4 8.39 -43.90 -27.79
CA ARG A 4 7.70 -43.85 -26.49
C ARG A 4 8.58 -43.24 -25.38
N THR A 5 9.87 -43.50 -25.41
CA THR A 5 10.84 -42.93 -24.47
C THR A 5 10.98 -41.40 -24.67
N LEU A 6 11.01 -40.96 -25.93
CA LEU A 6 11.07 -39.52 -26.23
C LEU A 6 9.82 -38.76 -25.77
N VAL A 7 8.62 -39.30 -25.95
CA VAL A 7 7.38 -38.68 -25.50
C VAL A 7 7.30 -38.59 -23.98
N VAL A 8 7.74 -39.67 -23.25
CA VAL A 8 7.77 -39.67 -21.79
C VAL A 8 8.75 -38.63 -21.23
N VAL A 9 9.94 -38.51 -21.85
CA VAL A 9 10.94 -37.51 -21.44
C VAL A 9 10.44 -36.09 -21.71
N SER A 10 9.79 -35.84 -22.87
CA SER A 10 9.21 -34.52 -23.18
C SER A 10 8.08 -34.13 -22.25
N VAL A 11 7.21 -35.07 -21.88
CA VAL A 11 6.14 -34.83 -20.91
C VAL A 11 6.70 -34.59 -19.51
N ALA A 12 7.71 -35.35 -19.09
CA ALA A 12 8.37 -35.16 -17.80
C ALA A 12 9.10 -33.80 -17.71
N LEU A 13 9.75 -33.36 -18.79
CA LEU A 13 10.38 -32.03 -18.85
C LEU A 13 9.33 -30.90 -18.85
N PHE A 14 8.19 -31.09 -19.51
CA PHE A 14 7.11 -30.11 -19.49
C PHE A 14 6.43 -30.03 -18.11
N LEU A 15 6.21 -31.15 -17.46
CA LEU A 15 5.69 -31.17 -16.09
C LEU A 15 6.69 -30.62 -15.07
N ALA A 16 7.99 -30.85 -15.26
CA ALA A 16 9.04 -30.24 -14.42
C ALA A 16 9.13 -28.73 -14.61
N SER A 17 8.90 -28.22 -15.84
CA SER A 17 8.85 -26.77 -16.09
C SER A 17 7.60 -26.11 -15.51
N LEU A 18 6.46 -26.79 -15.49
CA LEU A 18 5.24 -26.32 -14.82
C LEU A 18 5.39 -26.36 -13.29
N ALA A 19 6.03 -27.41 -12.74
CA ALA A 19 6.32 -27.50 -11.31
C ALA A 19 7.33 -26.42 -10.89
N SER A 20 8.36 -26.13 -11.68
CA SER A 20 9.30 -25.03 -11.37
C SER A 20 8.68 -23.64 -11.50
N ALA A 21 7.68 -23.45 -12.35
CA ALA A 21 6.89 -22.22 -12.38
C ALA A 21 6.01 -22.04 -11.12
N GLN A 22 5.52 -23.14 -10.55
CA GLN A 22 4.77 -23.09 -9.29
C GLN A 22 5.67 -22.98 -8.04
N PHE A 23 6.91 -23.49 -8.08
CA PHE A 23 7.86 -23.45 -6.95
C PHE A 23 8.65 -22.14 -6.84
N ARG A 24 8.48 -21.22 -7.78
CA ARG A 24 9.07 -19.88 -7.69
C ARG A 24 8.27 -18.88 -6.83
N ARG A 25 7.32 -19.34 -6.04
CA ARG A 25 6.77 -18.57 -4.93
C ARG A 25 7.72 -18.62 -3.74
N VAL A 26 8.80 -17.86 -3.82
CA VAL A 26 9.64 -17.59 -2.64
C VAL A 26 8.99 -16.44 -1.87
N GLY A 27 8.31 -16.78 -0.80
CA GLY A 27 7.45 -15.84 -0.07
C GLY A 27 6.19 -15.49 -0.86
N ASP A 28 5.34 -14.64 -0.35
CA ASP A 28 4.08 -14.19 -1.00
C ASP A 28 4.32 -13.34 -2.28
N PHE A 29 5.51 -13.40 -2.86
CA PHE A 29 5.86 -12.69 -4.10
C PHE A 29 5.39 -13.49 -5.31
N SER A 30 4.43 -12.97 -6.04
CA SER A 30 4.24 -13.36 -7.44
C SER A 30 5.49 -12.92 -8.21
N LEU A 31 6.06 -13.78 -9.05
CA LEU A 31 7.24 -13.45 -9.88
C LEU A 31 6.95 -12.41 -10.96
N GLU A 32 5.70 -12.08 -11.17
CA GLU A 32 5.28 -10.98 -12.03
C GLU A 32 5.42 -9.63 -11.34
N ALA A 33 5.59 -9.59 -10.01
CA ALA A 33 5.85 -8.36 -9.29
C ALA A 33 7.25 -7.85 -9.67
N HIS A 34 7.31 -6.68 -10.29
CA HIS A 34 8.56 -6.05 -10.69
C HIS A 34 9.23 -5.44 -9.46
N LEU A 35 10.16 -6.19 -8.84
CA LEU A 35 11.00 -5.62 -7.79
C LEU A 35 11.85 -4.50 -8.38
N VAL A 36 11.87 -3.36 -7.68
CA VAL A 36 12.58 -2.17 -8.10
C VAL A 36 14.09 -2.41 -8.31
N ARG A 37 14.63 -1.79 -9.33
CA ARG A 37 16.07 -1.77 -9.67
C ARG A 37 16.53 -0.32 -9.82
N PRO A 38 17.84 -0.01 -9.67
CA PRO A 38 18.35 1.36 -9.79
C PRO A 38 17.94 2.08 -11.08
N GLN A 39 17.89 1.36 -12.20
CA GLN A 39 17.50 1.94 -13.50
C GLN A 39 16.01 2.24 -13.66
N ASP A 40 15.18 1.80 -12.74
CA ASP A 40 13.73 2.04 -12.81
C ASP A 40 13.36 3.47 -12.36
N TYR A 41 14.30 4.16 -11.71
CA TYR A 41 14.13 5.56 -11.30
C TYR A 41 14.56 6.51 -12.41
N ASP A 42 13.63 7.35 -12.87
CA ASP A 42 13.82 8.31 -13.95
C ASP A 42 13.47 9.76 -13.55
N ALA A 43 13.54 10.07 -12.26
CA ALA A 43 13.19 11.35 -11.66
C ALA A 43 11.73 11.78 -11.90
N LYS A 44 10.84 10.82 -12.10
CA LYS A 44 9.39 11.01 -12.18
C LYS A 44 8.70 10.36 -10.99
N PHE A 45 7.42 10.60 -10.86
CA PHE A 45 6.59 9.91 -9.88
C PHE A 45 6.42 8.45 -10.25
N HIS A 46 6.61 7.58 -9.28
CA HIS A 46 6.29 6.17 -9.30
C HIS A 46 5.56 5.83 -8.01
N TYR A 47 4.48 5.08 -8.12
CA TYR A 47 3.88 4.47 -6.95
C TYR A 47 4.86 3.45 -6.36
N CYS A 48 5.23 3.62 -5.10
CA CYS A 48 6.13 2.72 -4.40
C CYS A 48 5.35 1.90 -3.38
N ARG A 49 5.08 0.65 -3.71
CA ARG A 49 4.43 -0.32 -2.82
C ARG A 49 5.48 -1.06 -2.02
N ALA A 50 5.40 -0.96 -0.69
CA ALA A 50 6.32 -1.67 0.18
C ALA A 50 5.86 -3.12 0.39
N VAL A 51 6.80 -4.05 0.21
CA VAL A 51 6.60 -5.47 0.45
C VAL A 51 6.95 -5.80 1.89
N TYR A 52 6.14 -6.61 2.53
CA TYR A 52 6.38 -7.11 3.86
C TYR A 52 6.10 -8.61 3.97
N ARG A 53 6.63 -9.23 5.02
CA ARG A 53 6.35 -10.62 5.35
C ARG A 53 4.99 -10.75 6.00
N ALA A 54 4.22 -11.73 5.57
CA ALA A 54 2.89 -12.00 6.10
C ALA A 54 2.90 -13.10 7.16
N ASN A 55 2.28 -12.83 8.31
CA ASN A 55 1.95 -13.85 9.28
C ASN A 55 0.72 -14.64 8.77
N PRO A 56 0.81 -15.97 8.61
CA PRO A 56 -0.32 -16.77 8.13
C PRO A 56 -1.57 -16.72 9.02
N ARG A 57 -1.42 -16.30 10.27
CA ARG A 57 -2.53 -16.16 11.24
C ARG A 57 -3.06 -14.73 11.35
N GLY A 58 -2.49 -13.80 10.61
CA GLY A 58 -2.93 -12.40 10.60
C GLY A 58 -4.21 -12.20 9.81
N ASP A 59 -4.76 -11.00 9.87
CA ASP A 59 -5.96 -10.56 9.14
C ASP A 59 -5.59 -9.87 7.83
N GLY A 60 -6.41 -10.07 6.80
CA GLY A 60 -6.29 -9.42 5.49
C GLY A 60 -5.54 -10.21 4.43
N GLY A 61 -5.55 -9.70 3.18
CA GLY A 61 -4.95 -10.31 1.99
C GLY A 61 -3.43 -10.13 1.90
N GLY A 62 -2.89 -9.11 2.56
CA GLY A 62 -1.47 -8.78 2.57
C GLY A 62 -1.08 -7.74 1.52
N TRP A 63 0.22 -7.51 1.33
CA TRP A 63 0.74 -6.42 0.49
C TRP A 63 0.30 -6.46 -0.98
N THR A 64 -0.21 -7.60 -1.47
CA THR A 64 -0.70 -7.77 -2.85
C THR A 64 -2.16 -7.37 -3.02
N THR A 65 -2.85 -6.99 -1.96
CA THR A 65 -4.23 -6.47 -2.05
C THR A 65 -4.23 -5.23 -2.96
N ASP A 66 -5.23 -5.13 -3.84
CA ASP A 66 -5.41 -4.05 -4.83
C ASP A 66 -4.29 -3.90 -5.86
N TYR A 67 -3.28 -4.77 -5.83
CA TYR A 67 -2.21 -4.76 -6.81
C TYR A 67 -2.61 -5.47 -8.09
N PRO A 68 -2.33 -4.94 -9.29
CA PRO A 68 -1.61 -3.66 -9.54
C PRO A 68 -2.53 -2.46 -9.82
N LEU A 69 -3.86 -2.62 -9.80
CA LEU A 69 -4.79 -1.60 -10.28
C LEU A 69 -4.73 -0.32 -9.43
N ALA A 70 -4.66 -0.45 -8.10
CA ALA A 70 -4.53 0.72 -7.24
C ALA A 70 -3.28 1.55 -7.56
N ASP A 71 -2.15 0.89 -7.85
CA ASP A 71 -0.89 1.55 -8.18
C ASP A 71 -0.98 2.30 -9.53
N ILE A 72 -1.67 1.68 -10.50
CA ILE A 72 -1.88 2.22 -11.85
C ILE A 72 -2.84 3.42 -11.80
N ASP A 73 -4.01 3.25 -11.22
CA ASP A 73 -5.08 4.24 -11.27
C ASP A 73 -4.73 5.49 -10.48
N LEU A 74 -4.13 5.34 -9.28
CA LEU A 74 -3.62 6.51 -8.55
C LEU A 74 -2.53 7.23 -9.35
N SER A 75 -1.61 6.51 -10.00
CA SER A 75 -0.54 7.13 -10.80
C SER A 75 -1.10 7.92 -11.98
N ILE A 76 -2.13 7.42 -12.66
CA ILE A 76 -2.83 8.15 -13.74
C ILE A 76 -3.43 9.44 -13.18
N ARG A 77 -4.15 9.37 -12.07
CA ARG A 77 -4.79 10.55 -11.47
C ARG A 77 -3.78 11.58 -10.96
N VAL A 78 -2.63 11.15 -10.45
CA VAL A 78 -1.54 12.08 -10.10
C VAL A 78 -1.12 12.91 -11.32
N GLY A 79 -0.94 12.27 -12.47
CA GLY A 79 -0.59 12.96 -13.72
C GLY A 79 -1.69 13.89 -14.24
N GLU A 80 -2.97 13.53 -14.05
CA GLU A 80 -4.12 14.32 -14.51
C GLU A 80 -4.43 15.52 -13.61
N LEU A 81 -4.36 15.34 -12.29
CA LEU A 81 -4.76 16.35 -11.32
C LEU A 81 -3.63 17.29 -10.91
N THR A 82 -2.39 16.97 -11.24
CA THR A 82 -1.22 17.74 -10.84
C THR A 82 -0.28 18.03 -12.02
N LYS A 83 0.80 18.78 -11.77
CA LYS A 83 1.90 18.97 -12.72
C LYS A 83 3.03 17.96 -12.52
N ILE A 84 2.83 16.97 -11.67
CA ILE A 84 3.81 15.93 -11.40
C ILE A 84 3.96 15.06 -12.65
N ARG A 85 5.19 14.86 -13.08
CA ARG A 85 5.47 13.95 -14.19
C ARG A 85 5.46 12.51 -13.67
N VAL A 86 4.61 11.67 -14.24
CA VAL A 86 4.51 10.24 -13.92
C VAL A 86 5.41 9.45 -14.87
N GLY A 87 6.09 8.43 -14.35
CA GLY A 87 6.85 7.46 -15.14
C GLY A 87 5.92 6.44 -15.81
N PHE A 88 6.17 6.09 -17.07
CA PHE A 88 5.40 5.10 -17.82
C PHE A 88 6.33 4.07 -18.45
N ASP A 89 5.94 2.80 -18.45
CA ASP A 89 6.56 1.72 -19.20
C ASP A 89 6.03 1.66 -20.63
N ALA A 90 4.74 1.97 -20.81
CA ALA A 90 4.07 2.10 -22.10
C ALA A 90 2.90 3.10 -21.97
N PRO A 91 2.33 3.61 -23.07
CA PRO A 91 1.16 4.48 -23.03
C PRO A 91 0.03 3.88 -22.21
N GLY A 92 -0.47 4.62 -21.21
CA GLY A 92 -1.51 4.16 -20.30
C GLY A 92 -1.08 3.12 -19.25
N GLN A 93 0.22 2.81 -19.17
CA GLN A 93 0.79 1.88 -18.19
C GLN A 93 1.80 2.60 -17.31
N PRO A 94 1.38 3.28 -16.25
CA PRO A 94 2.29 3.89 -15.29
C PRO A 94 3.20 2.85 -14.67
N ARG A 95 4.48 3.20 -14.56
CA ARG A 95 5.42 2.37 -13.82
C ARG A 95 5.14 2.48 -12.33
N HIS A 96 4.92 1.34 -11.68
CA HIS A 96 4.84 1.21 -10.24
C HIS A 96 5.98 0.31 -9.76
N LEU A 97 6.45 0.53 -8.53
CA LEU A 97 7.65 -0.09 -8.00
C LEU A 97 7.32 -0.89 -6.74
N ILE A 98 7.73 -2.16 -6.73
CA ILE A 98 7.62 -3.03 -5.56
C ILE A 98 8.94 -2.95 -4.81
N VAL A 99 8.91 -2.43 -3.58
CA VAL A 99 10.11 -2.08 -2.80
C VAL A 99 10.22 -2.95 -1.56
N GLN A 100 11.35 -3.64 -1.42
CA GLN A 100 11.71 -4.32 -0.18
C GLN A 100 12.29 -3.31 0.81
N LEU A 101 11.92 -3.41 2.09
CA LEU A 101 12.42 -2.49 3.13
C LEU A 101 13.93 -2.56 3.33
N THR A 102 14.55 -3.70 3.04
CA THR A 102 16.00 -3.92 3.14
C THR A 102 16.78 -3.50 1.90
N SER A 103 16.09 -3.14 0.82
CA SER A 103 16.71 -2.69 -0.43
C SER A 103 17.27 -1.28 -0.32
N THR A 104 18.36 -0.99 -1.01
CA THR A 104 18.94 0.36 -1.11
C THR A 104 18.04 1.30 -1.91
N GLU A 105 17.23 0.76 -2.80
CA GLU A 105 16.26 1.46 -3.64
C GLU A 105 15.13 2.09 -2.83
N LEU A 106 14.87 1.61 -1.62
CA LEU A 106 13.90 2.21 -0.69
C LEU A 106 14.10 3.73 -0.55
N TYR A 107 15.35 4.20 -0.49
CA TYR A 107 15.66 5.63 -0.30
C TYR A 107 15.39 6.50 -1.53
N GLN A 108 15.02 5.92 -2.64
CA GLN A 108 14.62 6.65 -3.85
C GLN A 108 13.09 6.86 -3.92
N CYS A 109 12.33 6.20 -3.06
CA CYS A 109 10.90 6.41 -2.89
C CYS A 109 10.65 7.48 -1.81
N PRO A 110 10.17 8.68 -2.12
CA PRO A 110 9.84 9.68 -1.10
C PRO A 110 8.67 9.25 -0.21
N ILE A 111 7.78 8.45 -0.77
CA ILE A 111 6.63 7.85 -0.10
C ILE A 111 6.53 6.37 -0.46
N ILE A 112 6.24 5.54 0.53
CA ILE A 112 5.90 4.13 0.36
C ILE A 112 4.52 3.85 0.95
N LEU A 113 3.77 2.95 0.32
CA LEU A 113 2.44 2.53 0.76
C LEU A 113 2.47 1.08 1.21
N MET A 114 1.77 0.80 2.31
CA MET A 114 1.51 -0.54 2.83
C MET A 114 0.02 -0.73 3.02
N GLN A 115 -0.52 -1.83 2.55
CA GLN A 115 -1.92 -2.20 2.69
C GLN A 115 -2.05 -3.48 3.50
N GLU A 116 -3.22 -3.70 4.12
CA GLU A 116 -3.58 -4.94 4.81
C GLU A 116 -2.55 -5.38 5.88
N VAL A 117 -2.10 -4.40 6.66
CA VAL A 117 -1.03 -4.61 7.64
C VAL A 117 -1.45 -5.45 8.86
N GLY A 118 -2.71 -5.89 8.94
CA GLY A 118 -3.21 -6.79 9.98
C GLY A 118 -2.56 -8.17 10.01
N ARG A 119 -1.71 -8.48 9.02
CA ARG A 119 -0.87 -9.68 8.98
C ARG A 119 0.62 -9.40 8.83
N LEU A 120 1.02 -8.17 8.94
CA LEU A 120 2.41 -7.75 8.81
C LEU A 120 3.32 -8.40 9.83
N PHE A 121 4.55 -8.68 9.43
CA PHE A 121 5.64 -9.07 10.31
C PHE A 121 6.95 -8.43 9.85
N PHE A 122 7.58 -7.63 10.71
CA PHE A 122 8.92 -7.10 10.49
C PHE A 122 10.00 -7.94 11.15
N THR A 123 11.03 -8.28 10.38
CA THR A 123 12.30 -8.72 10.96
C THR A 123 13.03 -7.53 11.61
N THR A 124 14.04 -7.82 12.41
CA THR A 124 14.88 -6.78 13.03
C THR A 124 15.51 -5.86 12.00
N ASP A 125 15.99 -6.42 10.88
CA ASP A 125 16.63 -5.65 9.81
C ASP A 125 15.64 -4.77 9.06
N GLU A 126 14.44 -5.29 8.77
CA GLU A 126 13.36 -4.52 8.13
C GLU A 126 12.91 -3.35 9.03
N ALA A 127 12.72 -3.60 10.32
CA ALA A 127 12.35 -2.54 11.28
C ALA A 127 13.45 -1.47 11.39
N ALA A 128 14.72 -1.86 11.48
CA ALA A 128 15.84 -0.94 11.55
C ALA A 128 15.95 -0.09 10.27
N ARG A 129 15.78 -0.72 9.10
CA ARG A 129 15.85 -0.04 7.82
C ARG A 129 14.67 0.92 7.60
N LEU A 130 13.46 0.50 7.97
CA LEU A 130 12.28 1.38 7.91
C LEU A 130 12.44 2.60 8.83
N ARG A 131 12.96 2.41 10.06
CA ARG A 131 13.29 3.51 10.96
C ARG A 131 14.26 4.50 10.32
N GLU A 132 15.34 4.00 9.75
CA GLU A 132 16.35 4.84 9.09
C GLU A 132 15.74 5.64 7.91
N TYR A 133 14.95 4.98 7.07
CA TYR A 133 14.25 5.60 5.94
C TYR A 133 13.35 6.75 6.40
N LEU A 134 12.50 6.51 7.40
CA LEU A 134 11.55 7.49 7.91
C LEU A 134 12.25 8.69 8.57
N LEU A 135 13.31 8.45 9.35
CA LEU A 135 14.10 9.50 9.97
C LEU A 135 14.93 10.33 8.97
N LYS A 136 15.22 9.79 7.79
CA LYS A 136 15.92 10.49 6.70
C LYS A 136 14.98 11.27 5.77
N GLY A 137 13.70 11.38 6.09
CA GLY A 137 12.73 12.16 5.29
C GLY A 137 11.73 11.32 4.51
N GLY A 138 11.83 9.99 4.57
CA GLY A 138 10.82 9.11 3.99
C GLY A 138 9.45 9.25 4.66
N PHE A 139 8.41 8.84 3.95
CA PHE A 139 7.03 8.83 4.42
C PHE A 139 6.41 7.44 4.19
N LEU A 140 5.70 6.92 5.18
CA LEU A 140 4.93 5.69 5.07
C LEU A 140 3.44 6.00 5.19
N TRP A 141 2.65 5.60 4.20
CA TRP A 141 1.19 5.54 4.31
C TRP A 141 0.74 4.11 4.49
N VAL A 142 -0.03 3.87 5.55
CA VAL A 142 -0.62 2.58 5.88
C VAL A 142 -2.12 2.67 5.70
N ASP A 143 -2.69 1.78 4.89
CA ASP A 143 -4.10 1.80 4.51
C ASP A 143 -4.71 0.40 4.53
N ASP A 144 -6.03 0.32 4.45
CA ASP A 144 -6.81 -0.90 4.32
C ASP A 144 -6.52 -1.94 5.41
N PHE A 145 -6.82 -1.60 6.66
CA PHE A 145 -6.80 -2.55 7.77
C PHE A 145 -7.91 -2.24 8.77
N TRP A 146 -8.59 -3.28 9.25
CA TRP A 146 -9.90 -3.16 9.86
C TRP A 146 -10.01 -3.83 11.22
N GLY A 147 -10.63 -3.12 12.15
CA GLY A 147 -10.97 -3.63 13.49
C GLY A 147 -9.80 -3.65 14.46
N SER A 148 -10.10 -4.06 15.67
CA SER A 148 -9.16 -4.07 16.79
C SER A 148 -8.00 -5.05 16.61
N TYR A 149 -8.27 -6.23 16.02
CA TYR A 149 -7.22 -7.24 15.82
C TYR A 149 -6.14 -6.80 14.83
N ALA A 150 -6.54 -6.24 13.67
CA ALA A 150 -5.57 -5.73 12.71
C ALA A 150 -4.78 -4.54 13.26
N TRP A 151 -5.43 -3.69 14.07
CA TRP A 151 -4.77 -2.62 14.79
C TRP A 151 -3.70 -3.13 15.77
N GLU A 152 -4.03 -4.12 16.59
CA GLU A 152 -3.09 -4.71 17.55
C GLU A 152 -1.85 -5.30 16.88
N VAL A 153 -2.04 -6.00 15.75
CA VAL A 153 -0.93 -6.54 14.96
C VAL A 153 -0.05 -5.41 14.41
N TRP A 154 -0.67 -4.42 13.77
CA TRP A 154 0.05 -3.27 13.24
C TRP A 154 0.81 -2.51 14.33
N GLU A 155 0.15 -2.20 15.44
CA GLU A 155 0.77 -1.46 16.53
C GLU A 155 1.98 -2.23 17.10
N ALA A 156 1.87 -3.53 17.33
CA ALA A 156 2.97 -4.34 17.81
C ALA A 156 4.18 -4.32 16.85
N GLU A 157 3.92 -4.32 15.55
CA GLU A 157 4.98 -4.31 14.54
C GLU A 157 5.63 -2.94 14.39
N ILE A 158 4.86 -1.84 14.35
CA ILE A 158 5.44 -0.49 14.23
C ILE A 158 6.21 -0.07 15.50
N ARG A 159 5.89 -0.66 16.67
CA ARG A 159 6.65 -0.44 17.90
C ARG A 159 8.05 -1.05 17.86
N LYS A 160 8.35 -1.99 16.97
CA LYS A 160 9.72 -2.43 16.68
C LYS A 160 10.54 -1.33 15.95
N VAL A 161 9.85 -0.47 15.20
CA VAL A 161 10.44 0.66 14.47
C VAL A 161 10.56 1.88 15.38
N PHE A 162 9.49 2.24 16.06
CA PHE A 162 9.38 3.44 16.90
C PHE A 162 8.82 3.10 18.29
N PRO A 163 9.65 3.17 19.35
CA PRO A 163 9.22 3.03 20.73
C PRO A 163 8.12 4.05 21.10
N ALA A 164 7.14 3.62 21.90
CA ALA A 164 5.95 4.41 22.19
C ALA A 164 6.23 5.67 23.02
N ASP A 165 7.24 5.61 23.88
CA ASP A 165 7.68 6.71 24.75
C ASP A 165 8.38 7.85 24.00
N GLU A 166 9.06 7.53 22.88
CA GLU A 166 9.71 8.54 22.05
C GLU A 166 8.83 9.02 20.88
N TYR A 167 8.01 8.12 20.33
CA TYR A 167 7.21 8.33 19.11
C TYR A 167 5.77 7.88 19.34
N PRO A 168 4.95 8.69 20.02
CA PRO A 168 3.55 8.35 20.24
C PRO A 168 2.78 8.26 18.92
N ILE A 169 1.79 7.36 18.87
CA ILE A 169 0.76 7.37 17.85
C ILE A 169 -0.32 8.35 18.32
N VAL A 170 -0.66 9.32 17.46
CA VAL A 170 -1.66 10.34 17.77
C VAL A 170 -2.74 10.38 16.69
N ASP A 171 -4.00 10.63 17.09
CA ASP A 171 -5.06 10.94 16.14
C ASP A 171 -4.83 12.35 15.57
N LEU A 172 -4.87 12.50 14.24
CA LEU A 172 -4.75 13.78 13.58
C LEU A 172 -6.08 14.54 13.63
N PRO A 173 -6.10 15.78 14.10
CA PRO A 173 -7.30 16.59 14.05
C PRO A 173 -7.62 16.99 12.60
N SER A 174 -8.89 17.26 12.30
CA SER A 174 -9.33 17.71 10.97
C SER A 174 -8.64 18.99 10.49
N THR A 175 -8.08 19.78 11.40
CA THR A 175 -7.32 21.00 11.10
C THR A 175 -5.86 20.74 10.74
N HIS A 176 -5.40 19.49 10.75
CA HIS A 176 -4.02 19.18 10.43
C HIS A 176 -3.69 19.52 8.97
N PRO A 177 -2.52 20.13 8.65
CA PRO A 177 -2.16 20.56 7.29
C PRO A 177 -2.27 19.48 6.23
N LEU A 178 -2.04 18.21 6.58
CA LEU A 178 -2.17 17.06 5.67
C LEU A 178 -3.55 17.04 4.98
N PHE A 179 -4.63 17.46 5.65
CA PHE A 179 -5.98 17.47 5.08
C PHE A 179 -6.27 18.70 4.19
N HIS A 180 -5.30 19.64 4.07
CA HIS A 180 -5.52 20.94 3.42
C HIS A 180 -4.41 21.32 2.42
N THR A 181 -3.58 20.35 1.99
CA THR A 181 -2.45 20.64 1.08
C THR A 181 -2.90 21.04 -0.33
N MET A 182 -3.92 20.40 -0.87
CA MET A 182 -4.49 20.67 -2.20
C MET A 182 -6.02 20.82 -2.15
N PHE A 183 -6.66 19.93 -1.40
CA PHE A 183 -8.10 19.91 -1.21
C PHE A 183 -8.42 20.14 0.26
N ASP A 184 -9.55 20.81 0.53
CA ASP A 184 -10.04 21.03 1.90
C ASP A 184 -10.89 19.83 2.32
N LEU A 185 -10.35 18.99 3.22
CA LEU A 185 -11.01 17.81 3.73
C LEU A 185 -11.25 17.93 5.23
N GLN A 186 -12.37 17.40 5.70
CA GLN A 186 -12.71 17.40 7.13
C GLN A 186 -12.11 16.20 7.90
N GLY A 187 -11.37 15.32 7.20
CA GLY A 187 -10.73 14.14 7.76
C GLY A 187 -10.66 13.00 6.74
N VAL A 188 -10.39 11.80 7.23
CA VAL A 188 -10.35 10.58 6.41
C VAL A 188 -11.77 10.05 6.19
N PRO A 189 -12.20 9.84 4.93
CA PRO A 189 -13.48 9.18 4.66
C PRO A 189 -13.44 7.70 5.06
N GLN A 190 -14.56 7.15 5.53
CA GLN A 190 -14.70 5.71 5.66
C GLN A 190 -15.17 5.11 4.33
N ILE A 191 -14.27 4.42 3.65
CA ILE A 191 -14.48 3.79 2.35
C ILE A 191 -14.40 2.29 2.56
N PRO A 192 -15.45 1.52 2.25
CA PRO A 192 -15.42 0.06 2.31
C PRO A 192 -14.98 -0.51 0.98
N ALA A 193 -14.62 -1.79 0.94
CA ALA A 193 -14.51 -2.54 -0.29
C ALA A 193 -15.82 -2.45 -1.10
N VAL A 194 -15.71 -2.31 -2.43
CA VAL A 194 -16.88 -2.14 -3.32
C VAL A 194 -17.92 -3.22 -3.12
N GLY A 195 -17.49 -4.49 -2.91
CA GLY A 195 -18.39 -5.61 -2.66
C GLY A 195 -19.18 -5.48 -1.36
N VAL A 196 -18.62 -4.90 -0.32
CA VAL A 196 -19.31 -4.61 0.96
C VAL A 196 -20.37 -3.54 0.74
N TRP A 197 -20.02 -2.46 0.04
CA TRP A 197 -20.96 -1.39 -0.26
C TRP A 197 -22.15 -1.87 -1.11
N VAL A 198 -21.86 -2.51 -2.24
CA VAL A 198 -22.91 -2.99 -3.15
C VAL A 198 -23.80 -4.05 -2.49
N GLY A 199 -23.21 -4.92 -1.66
CA GLY A 199 -23.94 -6.00 -1.00
C GLY A 199 -24.75 -5.58 0.24
N SER A 200 -24.32 -4.56 0.96
CA SER A 200 -24.91 -4.20 2.27
C SER A 200 -25.26 -2.72 2.45
N GLY A 201 -24.70 -1.82 1.66
CA GLY A 201 -24.77 -0.37 1.86
C GLY A 201 -24.04 0.13 3.12
N GLN A 202 -23.24 -0.73 3.76
CA GLN A 202 -22.47 -0.38 4.95
C GLN A 202 -21.08 0.14 4.57
N THR A 203 -20.51 0.99 5.44
CA THR A 203 -19.14 1.50 5.26
C THR A 203 -18.15 0.82 6.19
N SER A 204 -18.60 0.12 7.21
CA SER A 204 -17.76 -0.66 8.12
C SER A 204 -17.70 -2.12 7.68
N GLU A 205 -16.51 -2.68 7.56
CA GLU A 205 -16.31 -4.09 7.15
C GLU A 205 -16.35 -5.09 8.30
N ARG A 206 -16.11 -4.63 9.52
CA ARG A 206 -16.12 -5.45 10.73
C ARG A 206 -17.24 -5.05 11.70
N GLY A 207 -18.31 -4.43 11.18
CA GLY A 207 -19.47 -3.99 11.98
C GLY A 207 -19.07 -3.02 13.08
N ALA A 208 -19.48 -3.28 14.32
CA ALA A 208 -19.21 -2.37 15.45
C ALA A 208 -17.71 -2.20 15.74
N ASP A 209 -16.88 -3.20 15.45
CA ASP A 209 -15.44 -3.17 15.73
C ASP A 209 -14.67 -2.22 14.79
N SER A 210 -15.23 -1.88 13.63
CA SER A 210 -14.65 -0.93 12.69
C SER A 210 -15.59 0.23 12.33
N ALA A 211 -16.55 0.53 13.19
CA ALA A 211 -17.55 1.55 12.91
C ALA A 211 -16.97 2.97 12.84
N GLN A 212 -15.84 3.21 13.49
CA GLN A 212 -15.17 4.50 13.50
C GLN A 212 -13.88 4.46 12.68
N VAL A 213 -13.78 5.35 11.69
CA VAL A 213 -12.54 5.58 10.94
C VAL A 213 -11.56 6.40 11.78
N HIS A 214 -10.26 6.12 11.64
CA HIS A 214 -9.20 6.85 12.32
C HIS A 214 -8.14 7.33 11.34
N ALA A 215 -7.71 8.58 11.55
CA ALA A 215 -6.53 9.17 10.93
C ALA A 215 -5.45 9.29 12.00
N ARG A 216 -4.45 8.40 12.00
CA ARG A 216 -3.40 8.39 13.02
C ARG A 216 -2.03 8.64 12.42
N ALA A 217 -1.13 9.18 13.21
CA ALA A 217 0.21 9.46 12.75
C ALA A 217 1.28 9.20 13.81
N ILE A 218 2.50 8.96 13.32
CA ILE A 218 3.74 9.09 14.05
C ILE A 218 4.52 10.22 13.40
N SER A 219 4.94 11.21 14.21
CA SER A 219 5.70 12.36 13.73
C SER A 219 7.13 12.34 14.29
N ASP A 220 8.03 13.03 13.60
CA ASP A 220 9.36 13.32 14.10
C ASP A 220 9.33 14.47 15.13
N ARG A 221 10.51 14.80 15.67
CA ARG A 221 10.65 15.84 16.69
C ARG A 221 10.33 17.25 16.19
N SER A 222 10.30 17.46 14.88
CA SER A 222 9.89 18.75 14.27
C SER A 222 8.37 18.83 14.02
N GLY A 223 7.64 17.75 14.23
CA GLY A 223 6.20 17.63 13.96
C GLY A 223 5.85 17.16 12.54
N ARG A 224 6.86 16.81 11.70
CA ARG A 224 6.62 16.23 10.38
C ARG A 224 6.06 14.83 10.54
N VAL A 225 4.93 14.53 9.91
CA VAL A 225 4.39 13.18 9.86
C VAL A 225 5.34 12.26 9.07
N MET A 226 5.77 11.20 9.70
CA MET A 226 6.59 10.14 9.10
C MET A 226 5.75 8.92 8.70
N VAL A 227 4.78 8.57 9.53
CA VAL A 227 3.84 7.45 9.30
C VAL A 227 2.44 7.98 9.40
N PHE A 228 1.66 7.84 8.35
CA PHE A 228 0.23 8.13 8.31
C PHE A 228 -0.56 6.83 8.21
N MET A 229 -1.58 6.68 9.02
CA MET A 229 -2.38 5.46 9.13
C MET A 229 -3.86 5.79 8.94
N THR A 230 -4.47 5.21 7.93
CA THR A 230 -5.90 5.24 7.66
C THR A 230 -6.50 3.91 8.10
N HIS A 231 -6.99 3.86 9.35
CA HIS A 231 -7.52 2.67 9.99
C HIS A 231 -9.05 2.63 9.93
N ASN A 232 -9.62 1.45 9.67
CA ASN A 232 -11.05 1.22 9.45
C ASN A 232 -11.57 1.91 8.17
N THR A 233 -10.77 1.86 7.12
CA THR A 233 -11.11 2.34 5.79
C THR A 233 -10.19 1.71 4.77
N ASP A 234 -10.64 1.57 3.56
CA ASP A 234 -9.91 1.13 2.37
C ASP A 234 -9.90 2.27 1.34
N ILE A 235 -8.94 3.18 1.51
CA ILE A 235 -8.85 4.34 0.61
C ILE A 235 -8.49 3.89 -0.80
N SER A 236 -7.66 2.87 -0.92
CA SER A 236 -7.17 2.35 -2.20
C SER A 236 -8.28 1.74 -3.06
N ASP A 237 -9.28 1.08 -2.48
CA ASP A 237 -10.42 0.54 -3.23
C ASP A 237 -11.20 1.65 -3.97
N SER A 238 -11.16 2.88 -3.43
CA SER A 238 -11.85 4.01 -4.05
C SER A 238 -11.34 4.36 -5.45
N TRP A 239 -10.10 4.04 -5.78
CA TRP A 239 -9.54 4.22 -7.12
C TRP A 239 -9.29 2.90 -7.84
N GLU A 240 -8.95 1.81 -7.14
CA GLU A 240 -8.82 0.49 -7.76
C GLU A 240 -10.12 0.03 -8.39
N ARG A 241 -11.26 0.31 -7.71
CA ARG A 241 -12.59 -0.14 -8.11
C ARG A 241 -13.48 0.97 -8.69
N GLU A 242 -12.91 2.11 -9.07
CA GLU A 242 -13.69 3.28 -9.51
C GLU A 242 -14.65 3.01 -10.67
N ALA A 243 -14.32 2.05 -11.54
CA ALA A 243 -15.12 1.72 -12.72
C ALA A 243 -16.19 0.65 -12.49
N GLU A 244 -16.25 0.00 -11.31
CA GLU A 244 -17.14 -1.15 -11.08
C GLU A 244 -18.57 -0.74 -10.77
N ASP A 245 -18.78 0.35 -10.05
CA ASP A 245 -20.12 0.85 -9.68
C ASP A 245 -20.16 2.38 -9.66
N ALA A 246 -21.09 2.95 -10.41
CA ALA A 246 -21.19 4.41 -10.51
C ALA A 246 -21.60 5.08 -9.18
N SER A 247 -22.41 4.41 -8.34
CA SER A 247 -22.78 4.96 -7.04
C SER A 247 -21.61 4.95 -6.06
N TYR A 248 -20.76 3.93 -6.13
CA TYR A 248 -19.52 3.84 -5.39
C TYR A 248 -18.56 4.96 -5.80
N PHE A 249 -18.35 5.16 -7.10
CA PHE A 249 -17.52 6.24 -7.62
C PHE A 249 -17.92 7.61 -7.06
N TYR A 250 -19.19 8.00 -7.23
CA TYR A 250 -19.67 9.30 -6.79
C TYR A 250 -19.63 9.47 -5.27
N LYS A 251 -19.76 8.40 -4.52
CA LYS A 251 -19.80 8.45 -3.07
C LYS A 251 -18.40 8.43 -2.45
N PHE A 252 -17.44 7.67 -3.01
CA PHE A 252 -16.17 7.36 -2.37
C PHE A 252 -14.96 7.79 -3.17
N SER A 253 -14.91 7.50 -4.49
CA SER A 253 -13.69 7.67 -5.28
C SER A 253 -13.22 9.12 -5.33
N ILE A 254 -14.14 10.06 -5.38
CA ILE A 254 -13.82 11.50 -5.41
C ILE A 254 -13.04 11.91 -4.14
N ASP A 255 -13.52 11.53 -2.96
CA ASP A 255 -12.89 11.89 -1.69
C ASP A 255 -11.63 11.04 -1.42
N GLY A 256 -11.59 9.79 -1.87
CA GLY A 256 -10.38 8.98 -1.85
C GLY A 256 -9.24 9.61 -2.65
N TYR A 257 -9.48 10.04 -3.88
CA TYR A 257 -8.49 10.77 -4.68
C TYR A 257 -8.06 12.10 -4.05
N ARG A 258 -9.01 12.87 -3.50
CA ARG A 258 -8.68 14.11 -2.80
C ARG A 258 -7.73 13.87 -1.63
N LEU A 259 -8.00 12.84 -0.83
CA LEU A 259 -7.12 12.45 0.28
C LEU A 259 -5.76 12.00 -0.26
N ALA A 260 -5.73 11.16 -1.28
CA ALA A 260 -4.48 10.69 -1.87
C ALA A 260 -3.61 11.85 -2.38
N MET A 261 -4.18 12.82 -3.10
CA MET A 261 -3.44 14.01 -3.55
C MET A 261 -2.91 14.82 -2.36
N ASN A 262 -3.70 15.00 -1.32
CA ASN A 262 -3.26 15.70 -0.12
C ASN A 262 -2.09 15.00 0.55
N VAL A 263 -2.18 13.68 0.75
CA VAL A 263 -1.11 12.88 1.37
C VAL A 263 0.17 12.92 0.54
N LEU A 264 0.07 12.73 -0.79
CA LEU A 264 1.23 12.75 -1.69
C LEU A 264 1.92 14.12 -1.68
N ILE A 265 1.16 15.21 -1.77
CA ILE A 265 1.74 16.56 -1.73
C ILE A 265 2.36 16.85 -0.37
N TYR A 266 1.69 16.49 0.73
CA TYR A 266 2.26 16.62 2.07
C TYR A 266 3.60 15.89 2.18
N ALA A 267 3.66 14.62 1.80
CA ALA A 267 4.85 13.79 1.87
C ALA A 267 6.03 14.33 1.02
N MET A 268 5.74 15.00 -0.08
CA MET A 268 6.77 15.55 -0.98
C MET A 268 7.22 16.98 -0.61
N THR A 269 6.51 17.65 0.31
CA THR A 269 6.79 19.06 0.64
C THR A 269 7.20 19.30 2.10
N HIS A 270 7.07 18.29 2.94
CA HIS A 270 7.41 18.31 4.37
C HIS A 270 8.38 17.19 4.69
#